data_b31ac3db17c82acd1014f4ed284c92c5
#
_entry.id   b31ac3db17c82acd1014f4ed284c92c5
#
_cell.length_a   1.000
_cell.length_b   1.000
_cell.length_c   1.000
_cell.angle_alpha   90.00
_cell.angle_beta   90.00
_cell.angle_gamma   90.00
#
_symmetry.space_group_name_H-M   'P 1'
#
loop_
_entity.id
_entity.type
_entity.pdbx_description
1 polymer ?
#
loop_
_entity_poly.entity_id
_entity_poly.type
_entity_poly.pdbx_seq_one_letter_code
_entity_poly.pdbx_strand_id
1 'polypeptide(L)'
;LVSVAPIDREAGYDEVKALVSTIEDADYRAVCEEMLRRHEAAFRTIPAAKSVHHGFLSGLLMHTLNMLRLADFLSAQYADTVNRSLLLTGTLLHDFAKEQEFTFSELGLVTDYSTKGQLLGHLVMGAQEVAAITAELDLPEEKATLLEHLILSHHGQPEFGAAVLPQCAEAELLSLVDQIDSRMEIYREVLAPLKAGEFSQRVFALDNRRIYKHE
;
A
#
# COMPACT_ATOMS: atom_id res chain seq x y z
N LEU A 1 -11.82 22.12 7.28
CA LEU A 1 -11.11 21.82 6.04
C LEU A 1 -10.73 20.34 6.03
N VAL A 2 -11.02 19.62 4.94
CA VAL A 2 -10.65 18.22 4.77
C VAL A 2 -9.16 18.16 4.38
N SER A 3 -8.38 17.34 5.07
CA SER A 3 -6.98 17.13 4.73
C SER A 3 -6.86 16.34 3.43
N VAL A 4 -5.99 16.80 2.55
CA VAL A 4 -5.69 16.18 1.25
C VAL A 4 -4.19 15.89 1.17
N ALA A 5 -3.82 14.77 0.52
CA ALA A 5 -2.43 14.42 0.32
C ALA A 5 -1.65 15.55 -0.37
N PRO A 6 -0.39 15.82 0.04
CA PRO A 6 0.49 16.76 -0.65
C PRO A 6 1.05 16.16 -1.94
N ILE A 7 0.16 15.81 -2.86
CA ILE A 7 0.48 15.19 -4.15
C ILE A 7 -0.43 15.76 -5.23
N ASP A 8 0.10 15.98 -6.43
CA ASP A 8 -0.72 16.17 -7.62
C ASP A 8 -1.35 14.82 -7.99
N ARG A 9 -2.67 14.73 -7.83
CA ARG A 9 -3.43 13.51 -8.04
C ARG A 9 -3.31 12.97 -9.46
N GLU A 10 -3.37 13.85 -10.48
CA GLU A 10 -3.26 13.43 -11.88
C GLU A 10 -1.83 13.01 -12.22
N ALA A 11 -0.84 13.81 -11.85
CA ALA A 11 0.56 13.50 -12.08
C ALA A 11 0.99 12.23 -11.34
N GLY A 12 0.53 12.05 -10.10
CA GLY A 12 0.80 10.85 -9.32
C GLY A 12 0.18 9.59 -9.93
N TYR A 13 -1.04 9.67 -10.39
CA TYR A 13 -1.71 8.55 -11.06
C TYR A 13 -1.04 8.22 -12.41
N ASP A 14 -0.65 9.23 -13.17
CA ASP A 14 0.09 9.03 -14.42
C ASP A 14 1.44 8.35 -14.18
N GLU A 15 2.13 8.68 -13.09
CA GLU A 15 3.38 8.01 -12.72
C GLU A 15 3.13 6.53 -12.34
N VAL A 16 2.05 6.23 -11.62
CA VAL A 16 1.66 4.83 -11.34
C VAL A 16 1.44 4.07 -12.64
N LYS A 17 0.68 4.63 -13.57
CA LYS A 17 0.46 4.00 -14.88
C LYS A 17 1.75 3.82 -15.68
N ALA A 18 2.65 4.80 -15.62
CA ALA A 18 3.95 4.70 -16.28
C ALA A 18 4.79 3.57 -15.70
N LEU A 19 4.84 3.42 -14.37
CA LEU A 19 5.54 2.32 -13.72
C LEU A 19 4.93 0.95 -14.07
N VAL A 20 3.60 0.85 -14.10
CA VAL A 20 2.90 -0.37 -14.52
C VAL A 20 3.27 -0.74 -15.96
N SER A 21 3.35 0.24 -16.86
CA SER A 21 3.72 -0.02 -18.26
C SER A 21 5.14 -0.57 -18.44
N THR A 22 6.00 -0.40 -17.44
CA THR A 22 7.37 -0.95 -17.45
C THR A 22 7.46 -2.40 -16.95
N ILE A 23 6.37 -2.97 -16.46
CA ILE A 23 6.34 -4.37 -16.02
C ILE A 23 6.50 -5.27 -17.24
N GLU A 24 7.59 -6.04 -17.29
CA GLU A 24 7.93 -6.86 -18.47
C GLU A 24 7.08 -8.12 -18.59
N ASP A 25 6.72 -8.74 -17.45
CA ASP A 25 5.85 -9.90 -17.43
C ASP A 25 4.42 -9.49 -17.81
N ALA A 26 3.95 -9.99 -18.97
CA ALA A 26 2.66 -9.62 -19.53
C ALA A 26 1.48 -10.06 -18.65
N ASP A 27 1.59 -11.19 -17.94
CA ASP A 27 0.54 -11.67 -17.03
C ASP A 27 0.38 -10.72 -15.84
N TYR A 28 1.48 -10.38 -15.20
CA TYR A 28 1.48 -9.44 -14.06
C TYR A 28 1.03 -8.04 -14.48
N ARG A 29 1.50 -7.56 -15.63
CA ARG A 29 1.06 -6.26 -16.16
C ARG A 29 -0.45 -6.23 -16.41
N ALA A 30 -1.00 -7.30 -16.99
CA ALA A 30 -2.45 -7.39 -17.25
C ALA A 30 -3.28 -7.32 -15.97
N VAL A 31 -2.84 -7.96 -14.89
CA VAL A 31 -3.50 -7.86 -13.58
C VAL A 31 -3.49 -6.42 -13.07
N CYS A 32 -2.34 -5.73 -13.14
CA CYS A 32 -2.22 -4.34 -12.73
C CYS A 32 -3.16 -3.43 -13.52
N GLU A 33 -3.18 -3.56 -14.84
CA GLU A 33 -4.02 -2.74 -15.73
C GLU A 33 -5.51 -2.98 -15.44
N GLU A 34 -5.93 -4.22 -15.21
CA GLU A 34 -7.32 -4.55 -14.90
C GLU A 34 -7.74 -4.01 -13.52
N MET A 35 -6.86 -4.11 -12.51
CA MET A 35 -7.13 -3.55 -11.19
C MET A 35 -7.25 -2.02 -11.23
N LEU A 36 -6.37 -1.34 -11.94
CA LEU A 36 -6.48 0.11 -12.15
C LEU A 36 -7.76 0.49 -12.86
N ARG A 37 -8.17 -0.27 -13.88
CA ARG A 37 -9.42 -0.03 -14.60
C ARG A 37 -10.64 -0.15 -13.68
N ARG A 38 -10.67 -1.17 -12.81
CA ARG A 38 -11.81 -1.41 -11.89
C ARG A 38 -11.88 -0.40 -10.75
N HIS A 39 -10.73 0.04 -10.26
CA HIS A 39 -10.62 0.79 -9.01
C HIS A 39 -10.08 2.22 -9.18
N GLU A 40 -10.02 2.74 -10.40
CA GLU A 40 -9.41 4.05 -10.69
C GLU A 40 -9.93 5.16 -9.77
N ALA A 41 -11.25 5.33 -9.70
CA ALA A 41 -11.85 6.42 -8.94
C ALA A 41 -11.50 6.33 -7.44
N ALA A 42 -11.67 5.16 -6.84
CA ALA A 42 -11.37 4.95 -5.43
C ALA A 42 -9.86 5.06 -5.15
N PHE A 43 -9.03 4.40 -5.95
CA PHE A 43 -7.58 4.42 -5.79
C PHE A 43 -7.00 5.84 -5.81
N ARG A 44 -7.55 6.72 -6.65
CA ARG A 44 -7.10 8.11 -6.75
C ARG A 44 -7.54 9.00 -5.59
N THR A 45 -8.59 8.64 -4.87
CA THR A 45 -9.29 9.56 -3.96
C THR A 45 -9.33 9.15 -2.51
N ILE A 46 -9.37 7.85 -2.20
CA ILE A 46 -9.58 7.40 -0.82
C ILE A 46 -8.33 7.56 0.05
N PRO A 47 -8.53 7.75 1.39
CA PRO A 47 -7.46 7.64 2.35
C PRO A 47 -6.90 6.22 2.44
N ALA A 48 -5.66 6.09 2.90
CA ALA A 48 -5.04 4.78 3.16
C ALA A 48 -5.36 4.23 4.55
N ALA A 49 -5.85 5.07 5.48
CA ALA A 49 -6.14 4.68 6.85
C ALA A 49 -7.26 5.52 7.45
N LYS A 50 -7.83 5.05 8.57
CA LYS A 50 -8.90 5.75 9.30
C LYS A 50 -8.40 7.00 10.01
N SER A 51 -7.25 6.95 10.66
CA SER A 51 -6.79 8.04 11.53
C SER A 51 -5.28 8.17 11.68
N VAL A 52 -4.52 7.24 11.20
CA VAL A 52 -3.04 7.22 11.32
C VAL A 52 -2.46 7.27 9.91
N HIS A 53 -1.26 7.79 9.73
CA HIS A 53 -0.52 7.94 8.48
C HIS A 53 -1.36 7.72 7.19
N HIS A 54 -1.33 8.68 6.27
CA HIS A 54 -2.13 8.68 5.03
C HIS A 54 -3.65 8.63 5.22
N GLY A 55 -4.17 9.07 6.39
CA GLY A 55 -5.60 9.20 6.70
C GLY A 55 -6.32 10.38 6.02
N PHE A 56 -5.71 10.98 5.01
CA PHE A 56 -6.21 12.11 4.23
C PHE A 56 -6.64 11.68 2.83
N LEU A 57 -7.42 12.52 2.12
CA LEU A 57 -7.84 12.23 0.75
C LEU A 57 -6.63 11.99 -0.16
N SER A 58 -6.74 11.03 -1.06
CA SER A 58 -5.67 10.54 -1.94
C SER A 58 -4.48 9.92 -1.21
N GLY A 59 -4.64 9.56 0.07
CA GLY A 59 -3.61 8.92 0.87
C GLY A 59 -3.21 7.56 0.32
N LEU A 60 -4.16 6.78 -0.21
CA LEU A 60 -3.87 5.49 -0.82
C LEU A 60 -3.00 5.63 -2.08
N LEU A 61 -3.30 6.61 -2.94
CA LEU A 61 -2.48 6.90 -4.12
C LEU A 61 -1.05 7.30 -3.73
N MET A 62 -0.92 8.23 -2.78
CA MET A 62 0.39 8.70 -2.31
C MET A 62 1.22 7.57 -1.70
N HIS A 63 0.63 6.78 -0.81
CA HIS A 63 1.27 5.63 -0.19
C HIS A 63 1.74 4.61 -1.24
N THR A 64 0.85 4.21 -2.14
CA THR A 64 1.16 3.23 -3.17
C THR A 64 2.25 3.73 -4.13
N LEU A 65 2.20 4.99 -4.55
CA LEU A 65 3.22 5.58 -5.41
C LEU A 65 4.60 5.63 -4.73
N ASN A 66 4.66 6.06 -3.47
CA ASN A 66 5.91 6.05 -2.71
C ASN A 66 6.49 4.64 -2.62
N MET A 67 5.64 3.65 -2.34
CA MET A 67 6.06 2.26 -2.28
C MET A 67 6.54 1.73 -3.63
N LEU A 68 5.85 2.07 -4.73
CA LEU A 68 6.26 1.66 -6.09
C LEU A 68 7.64 2.23 -6.46
N ARG A 69 7.92 3.48 -6.11
CA ARG A 69 9.25 4.10 -6.32
C ARG A 69 10.34 3.35 -5.56
N LEU A 70 10.09 3.02 -4.29
CA LEU A 70 11.03 2.24 -3.46
C LEU A 70 11.21 0.82 -4.01
N ALA A 71 10.11 0.16 -4.38
CA ALA A 71 10.14 -1.19 -4.94
C ALA A 71 10.91 -1.22 -6.26
N ASP A 72 10.73 -0.24 -7.13
CA ASP A 72 11.48 -0.12 -8.38
C ASP A 72 12.98 0.00 -8.13
N PHE A 73 13.38 0.91 -7.24
CA PHE A 73 14.79 1.07 -6.85
C PHE A 73 15.39 -0.21 -6.27
N LEU A 74 14.68 -0.84 -5.32
CA LEU A 74 15.16 -2.05 -4.65
C LEU A 74 15.23 -3.25 -5.60
N SER A 75 14.31 -3.37 -6.53
CA SER A 75 14.36 -4.45 -7.54
C SER A 75 15.57 -4.34 -8.45
N ALA A 76 16.03 -3.14 -8.77
CA ALA A 76 17.25 -2.92 -9.52
C ALA A 76 18.49 -3.20 -8.65
N GLN A 77 18.48 -2.79 -7.38
CA GLN A 77 19.59 -3.03 -6.44
C GLN A 77 19.81 -4.52 -6.18
N TYR A 78 18.75 -5.30 -6.10
CA TYR A 78 18.76 -6.74 -5.81
C TYR A 78 18.27 -7.58 -6.99
N ALA A 79 18.63 -7.18 -8.21
CA ALA A 79 18.15 -7.80 -9.44
C ALA A 79 18.50 -9.29 -9.59
N ASP A 80 19.53 -9.76 -8.89
CA ASP A 80 19.92 -11.17 -8.86
C ASP A 80 19.02 -12.06 -7.99
N THR A 81 18.20 -11.45 -7.11
CA THR A 81 17.38 -12.17 -6.13
C THR A 81 15.89 -11.87 -6.30
N VAL A 82 15.54 -10.69 -6.83
CA VAL A 82 14.17 -10.15 -6.83
C VAL A 82 13.58 -10.14 -8.23
N ASN A 83 12.38 -10.70 -8.37
CA ASN A 83 11.57 -10.55 -9.57
C ASN A 83 10.84 -9.20 -9.52
N ARG A 84 11.32 -8.24 -10.33
CA ARG A 84 10.75 -6.88 -10.37
C ARG A 84 9.26 -6.88 -10.74
N SER A 85 8.86 -7.67 -11.72
CA SER A 85 7.47 -7.73 -12.17
C SER A 85 6.54 -8.18 -11.05
N LEU A 86 6.92 -9.21 -10.30
CA LEU A 86 6.17 -9.69 -9.15
C LEU A 86 6.11 -8.64 -8.03
N LEU A 87 7.25 -8.03 -7.69
CA LEU A 87 7.31 -7.04 -6.61
C LEU A 87 6.47 -5.81 -6.92
N LEU A 88 6.58 -5.22 -8.12
CA LEU A 88 5.78 -4.06 -8.50
C LEU A 88 4.28 -4.38 -8.52
N THR A 89 3.92 -5.55 -9.02
CA THR A 89 2.53 -5.99 -9.07
C THR A 89 1.95 -6.14 -7.66
N GLY A 90 2.63 -6.87 -6.78
CA GLY A 90 2.20 -7.01 -5.38
C GLY A 90 2.12 -5.68 -4.65
N THR A 91 3.06 -4.77 -4.90
CA THR A 91 3.07 -3.43 -4.33
C THR A 91 1.84 -2.62 -4.76
N LEU A 92 1.51 -2.64 -6.05
CA LEU A 92 0.31 -1.97 -6.55
C LEU A 92 -0.97 -2.51 -5.90
N LEU A 93 -1.07 -3.84 -5.80
CA LEU A 93 -2.31 -4.52 -5.41
C LEU A 93 -2.55 -4.58 -3.90
N HIS A 94 -1.54 -4.36 -3.07
CA HIS A 94 -1.57 -4.76 -1.66
C HIS A 94 -2.72 -4.17 -0.85
N ASP A 95 -3.16 -2.97 -1.15
CA ASP A 95 -4.14 -2.21 -0.37
C ASP A 95 -5.43 -1.85 -1.12
N PHE A 96 -5.66 -2.34 -2.33
CA PHE A 96 -6.88 -2.00 -3.10
C PHE A 96 -8.17 -2.34 -2.37
N ALA A 97 -8.18 -3.42 -1.58
CA ALA A 97 -9.36 -3.85 -0.85
C ALA A 97 -9.80 -2.88 0.26
N LYS A 98 -8.99 -1.89 0.60
CA LYS A 98 -9.37 -0.82 1.54
C LYS A 98 -10.59 -0.03 1.07
N GLU A 99 -10.83 0.04 -0.23
CA GLU A 99 -12.09 0.59 -0.78
C GLU A 99 -13.33 -0.11 -0.21
N GLN A 100 -13.27 -1.43 -0.03
CA GLN A 100 -14.38 -2.23 0.49
C GLN A 100 -14.28 -2.44 2.01
N GLU A 101 -13.10 -2.31 2.58
CA GLU A 101 -12.87 -2.45 4.01
C GLU A 101 -13.51 -1.32 4.81
N PHE A 102 -13.51 -0.11 4.26
CA PHE A 102 -13.99 1.09 4.94
C PHE A 102 -15.33 1.58 4.42
N THR A 103 -16.05 2.30 5.30
CA THR A 103 -17.14 3.20 4.93
C THR A 103 -16.64 4.64 4.91
N PHE A 104 -17.24 5.47 4.04
CA PHE A 104 -16.77 6.83 3.80
C PHE A 104 -17.88 7.85 4.05
N SER A 105 -17.50 9.04 4.53
CA SER A 105 -18.38 10.21 4.60
C SER A 105 -18.63 10.77 3.20
N GLU A 106 -19.59 11.71 3.09
CA GLU A 106 -19.83 12.46 1.84
C GLU A 106 -18.58 13.22 1.36
N LEU A 107 -17.67 13.57 2.28
CA LEU A 107 -16.40 14.22 1.98
C LEU A 107 -15.28 13.24 1.61
N GLY A 108 -15.56 11.92 1.62
CA GLY A 108 -14.60 10.88 1.24
C GLY A 108 -13.65 10.43 2.33
N LEU A 109 -13.79 10.92 3.57
CA LEU A 109 -12.98 10.46 4.70
C LEU A 109 -13.54 9.17 5.29
N VAL A 110 -12.66 8.32 5.81
CA VAL A 110 -13.05 7.06 6.45
C VAL A 110 -13.83 7.36 7.74
N THR A 111 -15.04 6.80 7.83
CA THR A 111 -15.89 6.92 9.03
C THR A 111 -15.78 5.71 9.94
N ASP A 112 -15.78 4.52 9.35
CA ASP A 112 -15.70 3.25 10.09
C ASP A 112 -15.30 2.10 9.16
N TYR A 113 -15.22 0.89 9.71
CA TYR A 113 -15.14 -0.33 8.92
C TYR A 113 -16.52 -0.71 8.36
N SER A 114 -16.56 -1.23 7.14
CA SER A 114 -17.72 -1.93 6.63
C SER A 114 -17.94 -3.24 7.40
N THR A 115 -19.13 -3.83 7.33
CA THR A 115 -19.37 -5.14 7.92
C THR A 115 -18.39 -6.18 7.38
N LYS A 116 -18.17 -6.22 6.08
CA LYS A 116 -17.22 -7.13 5.44
C LYS A 116 -15.77 -6.83 5.85
N GLY A 117 -15.40 -5.57 5.96
CA GLY A 117 -14.10 -5.14 6.42
C GLY A 117 -13.82 -5.56 7.86
N GLN A 118 -14.82 -5.43 8.74
CA GLN A 118 -14.71 -5.86 10.14
C GLN A 118 -14.55 -7.38 10.28
N LEU A 119 -15.24 -8.15 9.44
CA LEU A 119 -15.24 -9.61 9.53
C LEU A 119 -14.06 -10.28 8.82
N LEU A 120 -13.58 -9.72 7.72
CA LEU A 120 -12.54 -10.33 6.88
C LEU A 120 -11.22 -9.54 6.85
N GLY A 121 -11.28 -8.21 6.87
CA GLY A 121 -10.13 -7.35 6.67
C GLY A 121 -9.64 -7.28 5.22
N HIS A 122 -8.84 -6.26 4.90
CA HIS A 122 -8.40 -6.01 3.52
C HIS A 122 -7.41 -7.04 2.98
N LEU A 123 -6.64 -7.73 3.84
CA LEU A 123 -5.74 -8.79 3.38
C LEU A 123 -6.51 -9.93 2.73
N VAL A 124 -7.52 -10.45 3.42
CA VAL A 124 -8.35 -11.55 2.92
C VAL A 124 -9.16 -11.11 1.71
N MET A 125 -9.82 -9.96 1.79
CA MET A 125 -10.60 -9.43 0.67
C MET A 125 -9.74 -9.14 -0.55
N GLY A 126 -8.53 -8.62 -0.36
CA GLY A 126 -7.57 -8.38 -1.43
C GLY A 126 -7.10 -9.68 -2.10
N ALA A 127 -6.79 -10.70 -1.32
CA ALA A 127 -6.43 -12.01 -1.84
C ALA A 127 -7.58 -12.65 -2.63
N GLN A 128 -8.82 -12.54 -2.15
CA GLN A 128 -10.02 -13.02 -2.86
C GLN A 128 -10.19 -12.34 -4.22
N GLU A 129 -10.03 -11.03 -4.28
CA GLU A 129 -10.15 -10.29 -5.54
C GLU A 129 -9.04 -10.65 -6.52
N VAL A 130 -7.81 -10.78 -6.05
CA VAL A 130 -6.68 -11.20 -6.87
C VAL A 130 -6.90 -12.62 -7.41
N ALA A 131 -7.39 -13.54 -6.59
CA ALA A 131 -7.73 -14.89 -7.04
C ALA A 131 -8.79 -14.86 -8.16
N ALA A 132 -9.82 -14.03 -8.02
CA ALA A 132 -10.85 -13.88 -9.05
C ALA A 132 -10.30 -13.30 -10.37
N ILE A 133 -9.54 -12.23 -10.29
CA ILE A 133 -8.96 -11.56 -11.48
C ILE A 133 -7.94 -12.45 -12.19
N THR A 134 -7.06 -13.11 -11.47
CA THR A 134 -6.06 -14.00 -12.06
C THR A 134 -6.71 -15.19 -12.74
N ALA A 135 -7.83 -15.70 -12.22
CA ALA A 135 -8.63 -16.74 -12.87
C ALA A 135 -9.30 -16.22 -14.15
N GLU A 136 -9.89 -15.03 -14.11
CA GLU A 136 -10.51 -14.39 -15.30
C GLU A 136 -9.50 -14.13 -16.42
N LEU A 137 -8.26 -13.77 -16.08
CA LEU A 137 -7.19 -13.49 -17.01
C LEU A 137 -6.37 -14.75 -17.40
N ASP A 138 -6.76 -15.91 -16.88
CA ASP A 138 -6.11 -17.20 -17.14
C ASP A 138 -4.59 -17.20 -16.83
N LEU A 139 -4.22 -16.61 -15.70
CA LEU A 139 -2.83 -16.65 -15.25
C LEU A 139 -2.42 -18.07 -14.82
N PRO A 140 -1.13 -18.42 -15.00
CA PRO A 140 -0.58 -19.63 -14.38
C PRO A 140 -0.82 -19.67 -12.87
N GLU A 141 -1.16 -20.81 -12.32
CA GLU A 141 -1.50 -21.00 -10.90
C GLU A 141 -0.39 -20.49 -9.96
N GLU A 142 0.87 -20.75 -10.30
CA GLU A 142 2.01 -20.28 -9.49
C GLU A 142 2.03 -18.74 -9.38
N LYS A 143 1.80 -18.02 -10.49
CA LYS A 143 1.78 -16.56 -10.48
C LYS A 143 0.62 -16.01 -9.64
N ALA A 144 -0.56 -16.60 -9.76
CA ALA A 144 -1.71 -16.25 -8.94
C ALA A 144 -1.45 -16.47 -7.44
N THR A 145 -0.90 -17.64 -7.09
CA THR A 145 -0.57 -18.00 -5.71
C THR A 145 0.47 -17.05 -5.11
N LEU A 146 1.50 -16.67 -5.87
CA LEU A 146 2.52 -15.71 -5.41
C LEU A 146 1.93 -14.33 -5.15
N LEU A 147 1.04 -13.83 -6.00
CA LEU A 147 0.35 -12.55 -5.76
C LEU A 147 -0.51 -12.60 -4.50
N GLU A 148 -1.29 -13.67 -4.31
CA GLU A 148 -2.09 -13.86 -3.10
C GLU A 148 -1.19 -13.92 -1.85
N HIS A 149 -0.04 -14.61 -1.95
CA HIS A 149 0.93 -14.68 -0.86
C HIS A 149 1.48 -13.30 -0.49
N LEU A 150 1.84 -12.48 -1.47
CA LEU A 150 2.32 -11.11 -1.21
C LEU A 150 1.29 -10.29 -0.44
N ILE A 151 0.01 -10.39 -0.81
CA ILE A 151 -1.06 -9.67 -0.13
C ILE A 151 -1.27 -10.18 1.29
N LEU A 152 -1.37 -11.50 1.48
CA LEU A 152 -1.63 -12.11 2.79
C LEU A 152 -0.49 -11.93 3.79
N SER A 153 0.75 -11.76 3.32
CA SER A 153 1.94 -11.64 4.15
C SER A 153 2.45 -10.21 4.33
N HIS A 154 1.87 -9.21 3.66
CA HIS A 154 2.50 -7.87 3.59
C HIS A 154 2.53 -7.11 4.93
N HIS A 155 1.74 -7.47 5.93
CA HIS A 155 1.88 -6.94 7.29
C HIS A 155 3.07 -7.57 8.06
N GLY A 156 3.74 -8.55 7.50
CA GLY A 156 5.00 -9.11 7.96
C GLY A 156 4.87 -10.12 9.09
N GLN A 157 4.16 -9.79 10.16
CA GLN A 157 4.02 -10.61 11.35
C GLN A 157 2.54 -10.91 11.66
N PRO A 158 2.22 -12.09 12.23
CA PRO A 158 0.85 -12.39 12.65
C PRO A 158 0.27 -11.39 13.65
N GLU A 159 1.09 -10.82 14.53
CA GLU A 159 0.70 -9.79 15.50
C GLU A 159 0.19 -8.51 14.81
N PHE A 160 0.60 -8.26 13.57
CA PHE A 160 0.17 -7.14 12.75
C PHE A 160 -0.92 -7.52 11.74
N GLY A 161 -1.46 -8.76 11.83
CA GLY A 161 -2.56 -9.25 11.02
C GLY A 161 -2.18 -10.04 9.78
N ALA A 162 -0.90 -10.36 9.57
CA ALA A 162 -0.50 -11.23 8.46
C ALA A 162 -1.01 -12.65 8.69
N ALA A 163 -1.66 -13.23 7.68
CA ALA A 163 -2.12 -14.62 7.74
C ALA A 163 -0.97 -15.63 7.68
N VAL A 164 0.11 -15.28 6.97
CA VAL A 164 1.33 -16.05 6.83
C VAL A 164 2.53 -15.09 6.86
N LEU A 165 3.70 -15.62 7.23
CA LEU A 165 4.95 -14.87 7.12
C LEU A 165 5.40 -14.78 5.67
N PRO A 166 6.13 -13.70 5.28
CA PRO A 166 6.76 -13.61 3.98
C PRO A 166 7.70 -14.80 3.74
N GLN A 167 7.54 -15.48 2.61
CA GLN A 167 8.32 -16.70 2.26
C GLN A 167 8.98 -16.60 0.88
N CYS A 168 9.03 -15.40 0.30
CA CYS A 168 9.85 -15.10 -0.86
C CYS A 168 10.43 -13.68 -0.74
N ALA A 169 11.47 -13.40 -1.51
CA ALA A 169 12.17 -12.12 -1.43
C ALA A 169 11.25 -10.93 -1.69
N GLU A 170 10.34 -11.05 -2.64
CA GLU A 170 9.40 -9.99 -3.02
C GLU A 170 8.38 -9.73 -1.91
N ALA A 171 7.91 -10.77 -1.23
CA ALA A 171 7.01 -10.63 -0.08
C ALA A 171 7.70 -9.93 1.11
N GLU A 172 8.94 -10.29 1.39
CA GLU A 172 9.77 -9.63 2.42
C GLU A 172 9.97 -8.15 2.09
N LEU A 173 10.38 -7.84 0.86
CA LEU A 173 10.57 -6.45 0.44
C LEU A 173 9.28 -5.65 0.47
N LEU A 174 8.16 -6.20 0.03
CA LEU A 174 6.87 -5.51 0.09
C LEU A 174 6.51 -5.12 1.52
N SER A 175 6.68 -6.04 2.47
CA SER A 175 6.44 -5.78 3.90
C SER A 175 7.36 -4.68 4.44
N LEU A 176 8.65 -4.72 4.12
CA LEU A 176 9.61 -3.71 4.57
C LEU A 176 9.36 -2.34 3.94
N VAL A 177 9.05 -2.28 2.66
CA VAL A 177 8.73 -1.03 1.94
C VAL A 177 7.45 -0.38 2.50
N ASP A 178 6.43 -1.19 2.80
CA ASP A 178 5.21 -0.71 3.46
C ASP A 178 5.52 -0.09 4.83
N GLN A 179 6.35 -0.74 5.63
CA GLN A 179 6.79 -0.21 6.92
C GLN A 179 7.59 1.10 6.76
N ILE A 180 8.50 1.17 5.79
CA ILE A 180 9.29 2.37 5.54
C ILE A 180 8.36 3.56 5.27
N ASP A 181 7.46 3.44 4.31
CA ASP A 181 6.60 4.56 3.93
C ASP A 181 5.62 4.94 5.03
N SER A 182 4.99 3.96 5.66
CA SER A 182 4.05 4.19 6.77
C SER A 182 4.72 4.88 7.96
N ARG A 183 5.91 4.43 8.35
CA ARG A 183 6.65 5.03 9.46
C ARG A 183 7.18 6.41 9.12
N MET A 184 7.67 6.64 7.89
CA MET A 184 8.14 7.96 7.48
C MET A 184 6.98 8.98 7.44
N GLU A 185 5.78 8.56 7.08
CA GLU A 185 4.61 9.44 7.16
C GLU A 185 4.26 9.80 8.62
N ILE A 186 4.35 8.86 9.55
CA ILE A 186 4.18 9.14 10.98
C ILE A 186 5.23 10.16 11.46
N TYR A 187 6.49 9.98 11.09
CA TYR A 187 7.55 10.95 11.40
C TYR A 187 7.25 12.33 10.83
N ARG A 188 6.79 12.42 9.60
CA ARG A 188 6.42 13.70 8.97
C ARG A 188 5.34 14.42 9.76
N GLU A 189 4.26 13.72 10.13
CA GLU A 189 3.16 14.27 10.90
C GLU A 189 3.60 14.70 12.31
N VAL A 190 4.41 13.89 12.98
CA VAL A 190 4.92 14.16 14.34
C VAL A 190 5.88 15.36 14.35
N LEU A 191 6.75 15.48 13.35
CA LEU A 191 7.75 16.53 13.29
C LEU A 191 7.19 17.87 12.80
N ALA A 192 6.10 17.88 12.03
CA ALA A 192 5.55 19.09 11.41
C ALA A 192 5.27 20.22 12.42
N PRO A 193 4.61 20.01 13.57
CA PRO A 193 4.32 21.07 14.53
C PRO A 193 5.50 21.45 15.41
N LEU A 194 6.60 20.69 15.42
CA LEU A 194 7.73 20.93 16.30
C LEU A 194 8.68 21.99 15.73
N LYS A 195 9.35 22.71 16.61
CA LYS A 195 10.50 23.55 16.28
C LYS A 195 11.80 22.76 16.39
N ALA A 196 12.83 23.20 15.70
CA ALA A 196 14.16 22.64 15.84
C ALA A 196 14.62 22.65 17.31
N GLY A 197 15.20 21.56 17.78
CA GLY A 197 15.63 21.37 19.15
C GLY A 197 14.56 20.83 20.10
N GLU A 198 13.33 20.61 19.63
CA GLU A 198 12.24 20.08 20.46
C GLU A 198 12.07 18.57 20.32
N PHE A 199 11.58 17.95 21.39
CA PHE A 199 11.06 16.58 21.37
C PHE A 199 9.53 16.58 21.31
N SER A 200 8.97 15.60 20.58
CA SER A 200 7.54 15.34 20.56
C SER A 200 7.04 14.80 21.91
N GLN A 201 5.73 14.70 22.08
CA GLN A 201 5.13 13.81 23.05
C GLN A 201 5.44 12.34 22.68
N ARG A 202 5.11 11.40 23.57
CA ARG A 202 5.24 9.97 23.26
C ARG A 202 4.30 9.59 22.12
N VAL A 203 4.83 8.90 21.13
CA VAL A 203 4.09 8.46 19.93
C VAL A 203 3.86 6.97 20.02
N PHE A 204 2.62 6.57 20.26
CA PHE A 204 2.24 5.15 20.41
C PHE A 204 2.66 4.33 19.19
N ALA A 205 2.38 4.82 17.99
CA ALA A 205 2.72 4.14 16.74
C ALA A 205 4.23 4.02 16.47
N LEU A 206 5.07 4.69 17.25
CA LEU A 206 6.53 4.60 17.21
C LEU A 206 7.07 4.02 18.54
N ASP A 207 6.44 2.97 19.05
CA ASP A 207 6.85 2.24 20.24
C ASP A 207 6.94 3.16 21.50
N ASN A 208 6.01 4.09 21.63
CA ASN A 208 5.97 5.10 22.70
C ASN A 208 7.23 5.97 22.82
N ARG A 209 7.98 6.12 21.75
CA ARG A 209 9.16 6.98 21.73
C ARG A 209 8.81 8.46 21.60
N ARG A 210 9.66 9.31 22.12
CA ARG A 210 9.68 10.74 21.85
C ARG A 210 10.61 11.00 20.68
N ILE A 211 10.19 11.80 19.73
CA ILE A 211 10.93 12.06 18.50
C ILE A 211 11.54 13.46 18.56
N TYR A 212 12.81 13.53 18.28
CA TYR A 212 13.58 14.79 18.26
C TYR A 212 13.57 15.41 16.88
N LYS A 213 13.30 16.71 16.82
CA LYS A 213 13.46 17.51 15.59
C LYS A 213 14.80 18.21 15.63
N HIS A 214 15.74 17.78 14.81
CA HIS A 214 17.02 18.50 14.58
C HIS A 214 16.84 19.64 13.57
N GLU A 215 17.88 20.42 13.34
CA GLU A 215 17.91 21.48 12.33
C GLU A 215 17.85 20.92 10.90
#